data_39f137d09d9f22571d238786e6bf16ec
#
_entry.id   39f137d09d9f22571d238786e6bf16ec
#
_cell.length_a   1.000
_cell.length_b   1.000
_cell.length_c   1.000
_cell.angle_alpha   90.00
_cell.angle_beta   90.00
_cell.angle_gamma   90.00
#
_symmetry.space_group_name_H-M   'P 1'
#
loop_
_entity.id
_entity.type
_entity.pdbx_description
1 polymer ?
#
loop_
_entity_poly.entity_id
_entity_poly.type
_entity_poly.pdbx_seq_one_letter_code
_entity_poly.pdbx_strand_id
1 'polypeptide(L)'
;MTCLAITSERIDDVPLLIYWLLQMHIDKIIDAVLGPPHGNRQGLSYGQQAVVFIAYILTECNHFLSPVRDWALERRECLSQALGCPIRDTDFTDDRLEDLLDAVGAVETREQIEMQLGQHLIRAYALPTDTGRIDTTSVSVYHQPDGESLLSYGQSKDHRPDLRQFKEALGTLDPAGLPLCSATVGGQCADDPLYLPVWRRMAAVIGHTNFLVVGDCKMAGLETRAQIQREKGFYLAPLPLTGDTPDDLRRWVFAPPATPVDIYLPQSAPDDPPVGRGFEVNVARTWTDPQTGERVTWRERVLIVRSDKLARRQQRGLAQRLLRAEKALRKVKPAPDADSVSLTIQSQTLLERHNVGDYLQVAWMPHTTQTKRYLKRGRHGPDTPFEIVTTTNWQLAVEHRTEAIETFNRLAGWRLYVTNTPAQRLDLSGAVACYREQWQPERGFHRLKGVPLAIRPLLLRSDLRICGLLCILVIALRALTLFEFVARRSLEQQPEPLQGVYAGNPKRTTTRPTAERLLKAFDGITLYRLDDGNSIRYQVTPLLALQRQILALVGIPESAYTGLGNPLLSSP
;
A
#
# COMPACT_ATOMS: atom_id res chain seq x y z
N MET A 1 -52.59 -13.58 31.76
CA MET A 1 -52.06 -12.80 30.63
C MET A 1 -50.55 -13.06 30.59
N THR A 2 -50.10 -13.88 29.67
CA THR A 2 -48.68 -14.09 29.44
C THR A 2 -48.10 -12.76 28.89
N CYS A 3 -47.15 -12.20 29.61
CA CYS A 3 -46.52 -10.94 29.21
C CYS A 3 -45.60 -11.22 27.99
N LEU A 4 -45.80 -10.51 26.91
CA LEU A 4 -44.89 -10.60 25.74
C LEU A 4 -43.55 -9.96 26.14
N ALA A 5 -42.49 -10.79 26.18
CA ALA A 5 -41.13 -10.31 26.36
C ALA A 5 -40.49 -10.05 24.97
N ILE A 6 -39.92 -8.87 24.78
CA ILE A 6 -39.25 -8.48 23.53
C ILE A 6 -37.79 -8.16 23.86
N THR A 7 -36.89 -8.86 23.22
CA THR A 7 -35.46 -8.54 23.20
C THR A 7 -35.02 -8.23 21.78
N SER A 8 -33.97 -7.43 21.63
CA SER A 8 -33.47 -7.03 20.31
C SER A 8 -31.96 -7.06 20.24
N GLU A 9 -31.44 -7.47 19.11
CA GLU A 9 -30.01 -7.45 18.77
C GLU A 9 -29.81 -6.56 17.55
N ARG A 10 -28.91 -5.59 17.64
CA ARG A 10 -28.46 -4.84 16.47
C ARG A 10 -27.50 -5.70 15.68
N ILE A 11 -27.88 -6.09 14.46
CA ILE A 11 -27.13 -7.08 13.66
C ILE A 11 -26.42 -6.47 12.44
N ASP A 12 -26.87 -5.33 11.95
CA ASP A 12 -26.24 -4.54 10.87
C ASP A 12 -25.76 -5.43 9.70
N ASP A 13 -24.46 -5.37 9.35
CA ASP A 13 -23.80 -6.16 8.28
C ASP A 13 -23.31 -7.55 8.73
N VAL A 14 -23.49 -7.92 9.99
CA VAL A 14 -22.95 -9.17 10.56
C VAL A 14 -23.45 -10.42 9.83
N PRO A 15 -24.77 -10.61 9.56
CA PRO A 15 -25.24 -11.79 8.83
C PRO A 15 -24.63 -11.90 7.43
N LEU A 16 -24.49 -10.77 6.72
CA LEU A 16 -23.85 -10.72 5.42
C LEU A 16 -22.38 -11.14 5.52
N LEU A 17 -21.64 -10.59 6.49
CA LEU A 17 -20.21 -10.89 6.68
C LEU A 17 -19.99 -12.34 7.06
N ILE A 18 -20.76 -12.90 8.00
CA ILE A 18 -20.65 -14.32 8.38
C ILE A 18 -20.91 -15.20 7.17
N TYR A 19 -22.01 -14.96 6.42
CA TYR A 19 -22.32 -15.73 5.21
C TYR A 19 -21.19 -15.65 4.19
N TRP A 20 -20.65 -14.44 3.94
CA TRP A 20 -19.56 -14.21 3.01
C TRP A 20 -18.28 -14.97 3.39
N LEU A 21 -17.88 -14.90 4.67
CA LEU A 21 -16.68 -15.56 5.19
C LEU A 21 -16.79 -17.08 5.16
N LEU A 22 -17.99 -17.62 5.46
CA LEU A 22 -18.27 -19.05 5.34
C LEU A 22 -18.27 -19.52 3.87
N GLN A 23 -18.81 -18.70 2.94
CA GLN A 23 -18.76 -18.97 1.51
C GLN A 23 -17.32 -18.98 0.96
N MET A 24 -16.42 -18.19 1.56
CA MET A 24 -14.99 -18.22 1.29
C MET A 24 -14.29 -19.45 1.90
N HIS A 25 -14.98 -20.32 2.63
CA HIS A 25 -14.47 -21.48 3.36
C HIS A 25 -13.38 -21.15 4.39
N ILE A 26 -13.37 -19.95 4.98
CA ILE A 26 -12.36 -19.53 5.95
C ILE A 26 -12.36 -20.45 7.18
N ASP A 27 -13.55 -20.76 7.71
CA ASP A 27 -13.72 -21.70 8.81
C ASP A 27 -13.14 -23.08 8.50
N LYS A 28 -13.54 -23.67 7.39
CA LYS A 28 -13.13 -25.02 6.99
C LYS A 28 -11.63 -25.12 6.74
N ILE A 29 -11.03 -24.09 6.13
CA ILE A 29 -9.60 -24.08 5.81
C ILE A 29 -8.76 -23.92 7.08
N ILE A 30 -9.14 -23.01 7.98
CA ILE A 30 -8.45 -22.83 9.26
C ILE A 30 -8.53 -24.13 10.08
N ASP A 31 -9.72 -24.73 10.19
CA ASP A 31 -9.92 -25.96 10.93
C ASP A 31 -9.17 -27.15 10.29
N ALA A 32 -9.09 -27.21 8.97
CA ALA A 32 -8.32 -28.25 8.28
C ALA A 32 -6.80 -28.13 8.53
N VAL A 33 -6.29 -26.92 8.67
CA VAL A 33 -4.86 -26.67 8.93
C VAL A 33 -4.51 -26.88 10.41
N LEU A 34 -5.35 -26.39 11.32
CA LEU A 34 -5.06 -26.43 12.76
C LEU A 34 -5.52 -27.74 13.42
N GLY A 35 -6.48 -28.44 12.82
CA GLY A 35 -7.15 -29.57 13.45
C GLY A 35 -8.12 -29.14 14.56
N PRO A 36 -8.76 -30.14 15.23
CA PRO A 36 -9.69 -29.85 16.31
C PRO A 36 -8.93 -29.27 17.50
N PRO A 37 -9.54 -28.32 18.23
CA PRO A 37 -8.97 -27.84 19.49
C PRO A 37 -8.77 -28.98 20.49
N HIS A 38 -7.91 -28.76 21.50
CA HIS A 38 -7.63 -29.76 22.53
C HIS A 38 -8.92 -30.35 23.09
N GLY A 39 -8.97 -31.68 23.34
CA GLY A 39 -10.20 -32.44 23.65
C GLY A 39 -11.04 -31.93 24.83
N ASN A 40 -10.44 -31.21 25.76
CA ASN A 40 -11.15 -30.55 26.87
C ASN A 40 -11.75 -29.17 26.50
N ARG A 41 -11.43 -28.65 25.33
CA ARG A 41 -11.94 -27.36 24.84
C ARG A 41 -13.32 -27.56 24.20
N GLN A 42 -14.37 -27.11 24.90
CA GLN A 42 -15.72 -27.07 24.37
C GLN A 42 -15.99 -25.71 23.73
N GLY A 43 -16.91 -25.65 22.76
CA GLY A 43 -17.36 -24.44 22.08
C GLY A 43 -16.95 -24.43 20.62
N LEU A 44 -16.76 -23.23 20.08
CA LEU A 44 -16.43 -23.01 18.67
C LEU A 44 -15.08 -23.58 18.29
N SER A 45 -14.97 -24.02 17.03
CA SER A 45 -13.69 -24.35 16.41
C SER A 45 -12.83 -23.08 16.19
N TYR A 46 -11.54 -23.26 15.88
CA TYR A 46 -10.66 -22.14 15.54
C TYR A 46 -11.16 -21.36 14.31
N GLY A 47 -11.64 -22.09 13.29
CA GLY A 47 -12.18 -21.47 12.09
C GLY A 47 -13.44 -20.65 12.34
N GLN A 48 -14.39 -21.19 13.14
CA GLN A 48 -15.58 -20.45 13.53
C GLN A 48 -15.25 -19.20 14.39
N GLN A 49 -14.28 -19.32 15.31
CA GLN A 49 -13.81 -18.16 16.08
C GLN A 49 -13.17 -17.10 15.18
N ALA A 50 -12.34 -17.51 14.21
CA ALA A 50 -11.72 -16.62 13.25
C ALA A 50 -12.77 -15.87 12.40
N VAL A 51 -13.80 -16.57 11.93
CA VAL A 51 -14.90 -15.96 11.15
C VAL A 51 -15.60 -14.86 11.95
N VAL A 52 -15.97 -15.14 13.23
CA VAL A 52 -16.63 -14.14 14.07
C VAL A 52 -15.70 -12.99 14.41
N PHE A 53 -14.44 -13.28 14.70
CA PHE A 53 -13.44 -12.23 14.99
C PHE A 53 -13.19 -11.33 13.78
N ILE A 54 -13.11 -11.89 12.56
CA ILE A 54 -13.02 -11.11 11.33
C ILE A 54 -14.28 -10.26 11.12
N ALA A 55 -15.48 -10.81 11.35
CA ALA A 55 -16.73 -10.06 11.24
C ALA A 55 -16.73 -8.88 12.22
N TYR A 56 -16.33 -9.10 13.48
CA TYR A 56 -16.16 -8.04 14.48
C TYR A 56 -15.20 -6.94 13.98
N ILE A 57 -14.01 -7.32 13.49
CA ILE A 57 -13.02 -6.36 12.99
C ILE A 57 -13.60 -5.50 11.86
N LEU A 58 -14.34 -6.12 10.94
CA LEU A 58 -14.90 -5.42 9.78
C LEU A 58 -16.07 -4.52 10.12
N THR A 59 -16.93 -4.93 11.07
CA THR A 59 -18.09 -4.15 11.52
C THR A 59 -17.66 -2.99 12.41
N GLU A 60 -16.80 -3.25 13.40
CA GLU A 60 -16.43 -2.26 14.41
C GLU A 60 -15.16 -1.46 14.03
N CYS A 61 -14.47 -1.84 12.95
CA CYS A 61 -13.18 -1.26 12.53
C CYS A 61 -12.15 -1.29 13.69
N ASN A 62 -12.14 -2.37 14.44
CA ASN A 62 -11.35 -2.56 15.65
C ASN A 62 -10.84 -4.00 15.75
N HIS A 63 -9.58 -4.20 16.13
CA HIS A 63 -8.95 -5.51 16.29
C HIS A 63 -8.61 -5.86 17.75
N PHE A 64 -9.03 -5.04 18.73
CA PHE A 64 -8.78 -5.30 20.13
C PHE A 64 -9.57 -6.52 20.59
N LEU A 65 -8.95 -7.38 21.43
CA LEU A 65 -9.54 -8.64 21.85
C LEU A 65 -10.64 -8.43 22.89
N SER A 66 -10.39 -7.57 23.88
CA SER A 66 -11.26 -7.41 25.05
C SER A 66 -12.73 -7.04 24.74
N PRO A 67 -13.09 -6.26 23.70
CA PRO A 67 -14.48 -5.96 23.41
C PRO A 67 -15.23 -7.09 22.68
N VAL A 68 -14.51 -8.07 22.09
CA VAL A 68 -15.11 -9.08 21.20
C VAL A 68 -16.13 -9.93 21.93
N ARG A 69 -15.85 -10.31 23.17
CA ARG A 69 -16.77 -11.12 23.98
C ARG A 69 -18.13 -10.43 24.13
N ASP A 70 -18.15 -9.21 24.62
CA ASP A 70 -19.38 -8.48 24.87
C ASP A 70 -20.12 -8.19 23.56
N TRP A 71 -19.41 -7.80 22.52
CA TRP A 71 -19.97 -7.61 21.18
C TRP A 71 -20.64 -8.89 20.64
N ALA A 72 -20.03 -10.06 20.84
CA ALA A 72 -20.59 -11.35 20.41
C ALA A 72 -21.79 -11.75 21.24
N LEU A 73 -21.79 -11.48 22.56
CA LEU A 73 -22.92 -11.76 23.45
C LEU A 73 -24.13 -10.87 23.15
N GLU A 74 -23.91 -9.61 22.77
CA GLU A 74 -24.98 -8.71 22.34
C GLU A 74 -25.63 -9.15 21.01
N ARG A 75 -24.99 -10.06 20.25
CA ARG A 75 -25.45 -10.61 18.95
C ARG A 75 -25.56 -12.13 18.99
N ARG A 76 -25.75 -12.69 20.18
CA ARG A 76 -25.72 -14.14 20.43
C ARG A 76 -26.68 -14.92 19.55
N GLU A 77 -27.92 -14.48 19.44
CA GLU A 77 -28.92 -15.17 18.63
C GLU A 77 -28.57 -15.13 17.15
N CYS A 78 -28.22 -13.94 16.65
CA CYS A 78 -27.78 -13.74 15.27
C CYS A 78 -26.60 -14.66 14.92
N LEU A 79 -25.52 -14.60 15.72
CA LEU A 79 -24.30 -15.39 15.48
C LEU A 79 -24.55 -16.90 15.60
N SER A 80 -25.34 -17.32 16.62
CA SER A 80 -25.67 -18.75 16.78
C SER A 80 -26.43 -19.32 15.59
N GLN A 81 -27.35 -18.54 15.04
CA GLN A 81 -28.14 -18.98 13.86
C GLN A 81 -27.31 -18.92 12.58
N ALA A 82 -26.52 -17.88 12.39
CA ALA A 82 -25.67 -17.73 11.20
C ALA A 82 -24.56 -18.80 11.12
N LEU A 83 -24.02 -19.24 12.27
CA LEU A 83 -23.01 -20.31 12.35
C LEU A 83 -23.61 -21.72 12.46
N GLY A 84 -24.92 -21.83 12.75
CA GLY A 84 -25.58 -23.12 12.99
C GLY A 84 -25.16 -23.80 14.30
N CYS A 85 -24.59 -23.07 15.27
CA CYS A 85 -24.15 -23.59 16.56
C CYS A 85 -24.25 -22.53 17.66
N PRO A 86 -24.49 -22.95 18.93
CA PRO A 86 -24.72 -21.98 20.02
C PRO A 86 -23.43 -21.25 20.41
N ILE A 87 -23.53 -19.95 20.60
CA ILE A 87 -22.46 -19.09 21.15
C ILE A 87 -22.48 -19.17 22.67
N ARG A 88 -21.33 -19.49 23.26
CA ARG A 88 -21.12 -19.59 24.72
C ARG A 88 -20.42 -18.34 25.25
N ASP A 89 -20.61 -18.06 26.54
CA ASP A 89 -19.98 -16.92 27.22
C ASP A 89 -18.45 -16.96 27.22
N THR A 90 -17.89 -18.15 27.01
CA THR A 90 -16.44 -18.39 27.01
C THR A 90 -15.81 -18.42 25.63
N ASP A 91 -16.57 -18.38 24.53
CA ASP A 91 -16.03 -18.60 23.19
C ASP A 91 -15.11 -17.46 22.69
N PHE A 92 -15.30 -16.25 23.23
CA PHE A 92 -14.54 -15.05 22.83
C PHE A 92 -13.89 -14.33 24.00
N THR A 93 -13.46 -15.07 25.05
CA THR A 93 -12.61 -14.49 26.08
C THR A 93 -11.23 -14.14 25.50
N ASP A 94 -10.51 -13.22 26.14
CA ASP A 94 -9.17 -12.82 25.73
C ASP A 94 -8.24 -14.03 25.55
N ASP A 95 -8.23 -14.96 26.52
CA ASP A 95 -7.45 -16.19 26.45
C ASP A 95 -7.78 -17.04 25.21
N ARG A 96 -9.07 -17.14 24.85
CA ARG A 96 -9.50 -17.92 23.69
C ARG A 96 -9.09 -17.27 22.35
N LEU A 97 -9.14 -15.95 22.28
CA LEU A 97 -8.68 -15.21 21.13
C LEU A 97 -7.16 -15.20 21.05
N GLU A 98 -6.47 -15.11 22.18
CA GLU A 98 -5.00 -15.27 22.24
C GLU A 98 -4.56 -16.66 21.77
N ASP A 99 -5.24 -17.74 22.19
CA ASP A 99 -5.02 -19.10 21.70
C ASP A 99 -5.20 -19.19 20.17
N LEU A 100 -6.22 -18.56 19.62
CA LEU A 100 -6.42 -18.48 18.17
C LEU A 100 -5.25 -17.78 17.49
N LEU A 101 -4.82 -16.60 18.00
CA LEU A 101 -3.69 -15.87 17.44
C LEU A 101 -2.38 -16.66 17.54
N ASP A 102 -2.12 -17.33 18.64
CA ASP A 102 -0.94 -18.20 18.82
C ASP A 102 -0.98 -19.35 17.80
N ALA A 103 -2.14 -19.98 17.58
CA ALA A 103 -2.31 -21.09 16.65
C ALA A 103 -2.08 -20.69 15.19
N VAL A 104 -2.59 -19.53 14.75
CA VAL A 104 -2.41 -19.06 13.36
C VAL A 104 -1.14 -18.24 13.15
N GLY A 105 -0.37 -17.94 14.22
CA GLY A 105 0.80 -17.06 14.17
C GLY A 105 2.06 -17.72 13.63
N ALA A 106 2.19 -19.05 13.74
CA ALA A 106 3.34 -19.79 13.24
C ALA A 106 3.47 -19.63 11.72
N VAL A 107 4.70 -19.50 11.24
CA VAL A 107 4.99 -19.21 9.81
C VAL A 107 4.40 -20.30 8.92
N GLU A 108 4.66 -21.58 9.26
CA GLU A 108 4.21 -22.74 8.49
C GLU A 108 2.67 -22.82 8.44
N THR A 109 2.01 -22.58 9.56
CA THR A 109 0.55 -22.57 9.67
C THR A 109 -0.05 -21.46 8.78
N ARG A 110 0.49 -20.26 8.89
CA ARG A 110 0.06 -19.11 8.10
C ARG A 110 0.22 -19.36 6.60
N GLU A 111 1.38 -19.90 6.19
CA GLU A 111 1.64 -20.23 4.78
C GLU A 111 0.68 -21.30 4.25
N GLN A 112 0.34 -22.31 5.04
CA GLN A 112 -0.64 -23.33 4.67
C GLN A 112 -2.06 -22.76 4.52
N ILE A 113 -2.50 -21.91 5.48
CA ILE A 113 -3.80 -21.24 5.40
C ILE A 113 -3.85 -20.34 4.15
N GLU A 114 -2.81 -19.52 3.92
CA GLU A 114 -2.74 -18.63 2.76
C GLU A 114 -2.79 -19.40 1.44
N MET A 115 -2.08 -20.52 1.35
CA MET A 115 -2.02 -21.36 0.17
C MET A 115 -3.39 -22.00 -0.12
N GLN A 116 -4.00 -22.66 0.87
CA GLN A 116 -5.29 -23.32 0.67
C GLN A 116 -6.40 -22.31 0.36
N LEU A 117 -6.45 -21.20 1.10
CA LEU A 117 -7.43 -20.15 0.87
C LEU A 117 -7.23 -19.47 -0.49
N GLY A 118 -6.00 -19.14 -0.86
CA GLY A 118 -5.70 -18.55 -2.17
C GLY A 118 -6.11 -19.45 -3.33
N GLN A 119 -5.76 -20.74 -3.28
CA GLN A 119 -6.13 -21.73 -4.29
C GLN A 119 -7.65 -21.92 -4.37
N HIS A 120 -8.34 -21.97 -3.23
CA HIS A 120 -9.79 -22.04 -3.18
C HIS A 120 -10.43 -20.84 -3.87
N LEU A 121 -10.03 -19.61 -3.51
CA LEU A 121 -10.60 -18.37 -4.04
C LEU A 121 -10.33 -18.20 -5.54
N ILE A 122 -9.13 -18.55 -6.02
CA ILE A 122 -8.80 -18.51 -7.46
C ILE A 122 -9.78 -19.39 -8.23
N ARG A 123 -10.03 -20.61 -7.76
CA ARG A 123 -10.95 -21.55 -8.43
C ARG A 123 -12.41 -21.16 -8.29
N ALA A 124 -12.85 -20.84 -7.07
CA ALA A 124 -14.27 -20.56 -6.78
C ALA A 124 -14.77 -19.29 -7.50
N TYR A 125 -13.90 -18.28 -7.66
CA TYR A 125 -14.28 -17.01 -8.28
C TYR A 125 -13.72 -16.83 -9.69
N ALA A 126 -13.09 -17.87 -10.27
CA ALA A 126 -12.46 -17.84 -11.60
C ALA A 126 -11.56 -16.59 -11.77
N LEU A 127 -10.63 -16.39 -10.82
CA LEU A 127 -9.74 -15.24 -10.85
C LEU A 127 -8.64 -15.44 -11.89
N PRO A 128 -8.33 -14.42 -12.73
CA PRO A 128 -7.21 -14.49 -13.65
C PRO A 128 -5.88 -14.58 -12.88
N THR A 129 -4.92 -15.32 -13.43
CA THR A 129 -3.63 -15.58 -12.79
C THR A 129 -2.43 -15.06 -13.59
N ASP A 130 -2.68 -14.14 -14.51
CA ASP A 130 -1.67 -13.66 -15.46
C ASP A 130 -0.72 -12.60 -14.87
N THR A 131 -1.19 -11.85 -13.87
CA THR A 131 -0.44 -10.72 -13.30
C THR A 131 -0.63 -10.68 -11.79
N GLY A 132 0.49 -10.54 -11.09
CA GLY A 132 0.53 -10.30 -9.65
C GLY A 132 1.45 -9.14 -9.29
N ARG A 133 1.33 -8.64 -8.07
CA ARG A 133 2.12 -7.52 -7.57
C ARG A 133 2.73 -7.82 -6.22
N ILE A 134 3.92 -7.30 -5.99
CA ILE A 134 4.57 -7.37 -4.69
C ILE A 134 4.92 -5.94 -4.26
N ASP A 135 4.56 -5.62 -3.03
CA ASP A 135 4.98 -4.39 -2.39
C ASP A 135 5.17 -4.62 -0.89
N THR A 136 5.89 -3.72 -0.23
CA THR A 136 6.24 -3.79 1.17
C THR A 136 5.83 -2.52 1.90
N THR A 137 5.50 -2.66 3.18
CA THR A 137 5.23 -1.51 4.04
C THR A 137 5.87 -1.68 5.40
N SER A 138 6.03 -0.58 6.18
CA SER A 138 6.40 -0.63 7.59
C SER A 138 5.22 -0.23 8.46
N VAL A 139 5.10 -0.83 9.64
CA VAL A 139 4.09 -0.49 10.64
C VAL A 139 4.82 -0.10 11.92
N SER A 140 4.69 1.16 12.31
CA SER A 140 5.32 1.70 13.52
C SER A 140 4.48 1.41 14.76
N VAL A 141 5.14 1.11 15.89
CA VAL A 141 4.53 0.82 17.19
C VAL A 141 5.07 1.75 18.27
N TYR A 142 4.28 1.95 19.33
CA TYR A 142 4.62 2.91 20.40
C TYR A 142 5.13 2.22 21.68
N HIS A 143 4.91 0.91 21.83
CA HIS A 143 5.43 0.17 22.99
C HIS A 143 6.81 -0.40 22.71
N GLN A 144 7.53 -0.75 23.79
CA GLN A 144 8.83 -1.41 23.71
C GLN A 144 8.64 -2.88 24.02
N PRO A 145 9.13 -3.79 23.18
CA PRO A 145 9.15 -5.22 23.48
C PRO A 145 10.24 -5.53 24.51
N ASP A 146 10.07 -6.63 25.20
CA ASP A 146 11.08 -7.19 26.10
C ASP A 146 12.05 -8.08 25.28
N GLY A 147 13.32 -7.67 25.16
CA GLY A 147 14.36 -8.46 24.46
C GLY A 147 14.39 -8.31 22.93
N GLU A 148 14.97 -9.32 22.26
CA GLU A 148 14.97 -9.42 20.79
C GLU A 148 13.55 -9.71 20.28
N SER A 149 13.09 -8.92 19.33
CA SER A 149 11.72 -8.96 18.85
C SER A 149 11.64 -8.58 17.38
N LEU A 150 10.55 -8.99 16.74
CA LEU A 150 10.07 -8.50 15.45
C LEU A 150 10.05 -6.96 15.40
N LEU A 151 9.76 -6.32 16.55
CA LEU A 151 9.66 -4.88 16.69
C LEU A 151 11.03 -4.24 16.88
N SER A 152 11.62 -3.73 15.81
CA SER A 152 12.97 -3.16 15.80
C SER A 152 13.02 -1.82 15.06
N TYR A 153 14.08 -1.03 15.32
CA TYR A 153 14.31 0.20 14.58
C TYR A 153 14.80 -0.11 13.16
N GLY A 154 14.43 0.73 12.20
CA GLY A 154 14.83 0.56 10.81
C GLY A 154 14.37 1.71 9.93
N GLN A 155 14.59 1.60 8.63
CA GLN A 155 14.12 2.58 7.67
C GLN A 155 12.58 2.56 7.60
N SER A 156 11.97 3.64 8.10
CA SER A 156 10.51 3.78 8.18
C SER A 156 9.93 4.38 6.90
N LYS A 157 8.98 3.67 6.28
CA LYS A 157 8.17 4.21 5.18
C LYS A 157 7.14 5.24 5.67
N ASP A 158 6.85 5.23 6.99
CA ASP A 158 5.93 6.19 7.63
C ASP A 158 6.66 7.47 8.13
N HIS A 159 7.95 7.65 7.78
CA HIS A 159 8.78 8.77 8.23
C HIS A 159 8.91 8.89 9.77
N ARG A 160 8.86 7.77 10.49
CA ARG A 160 9.01 7.66 11.94
C ARG A 160 10.19 6.77 12.32
N PRO A 161 11.44 7.17 11.98
CA PRO A 161 12.64 6.40 12.33
C PRO A 161 12.89 6.34 13.85
N ASP A 162 12.21 7.19 14.61
CA ASP A 162 12.21 7.27 16.06
C ASP A 162 11.38 6.16 16.75
N LEU A 163 10.54 5.44 15.98
CA LEU A 163 9.70 4.37 16.49
C LEU A 163 10.21 3.00 16.04
N ARG A 164 9.99 2.00 16.90
CA ARG A 164 10.12 0.61 16.50
C ARG A 164 9.03 0.24 15.51
N GLN A 165 9.32 -0.71 14.65
CA GLN A 165 8.44 -1.11 13.57
C GLN A 165 8.68 -2.57 13.19
N PHE A 166 7.76 -3.14 12.47
CA PHE A 166 7.95 -4.33 11.64
C PHE A 166 7.64 -4.00 10.18
N LYS A 167 8.02 -4.89 9.30
CA LYS A 167 7.70 -4.77 7.87
C LYS A 167 6.76 -5.88 7.44
N GLU A 168 5.83 -5.52 6.57
CA GLU A 168 4.89 -6.45 5.95
C GLU A 168 5.04 -6.36 4.43
N ALA A 169 5.26 -7.51 3.80
CA ALA A 169 5.21 -7.66 2.34
C ALA A 169 3.90 -8.34 1.95
N LEU A 170 3.25 -7.84 0.90
CA LEU A 170 2.06 -8.47 0.32
C LEU A 170 2.33 -8.86 -1.12
N GLY A 171 2.01 -10.11 -1.45
CA GLY A 171 1.83 -10.58 -2.81
C GLY A 171 0.36 -10.57 -3.18
N THR A 172 -0.03 -9.79 -4.19
CA THR A 172 -1.44 -9.60 -4.60
C THR A 172 -1.68 -10.03 -6.03
N LEU A 173 -2.91 -10.43 -6.33
CA LEU A 173 -3.36 -10.88 -7.66
C LEU A 173 -4.24 -9.83 -8.33
N ASP A 174 -3.90 -9.48 -9.58
CA ASP A 174 -4.71 -8.60 -10.42
C ASP A 174 -5.94 -9.31 -11.01
N PRO A 175 -6.99 -8.57 -11.41
CA PRO A 175 -7.17 -7.12 -11.30
C PRO A 175 -7.76 -6.68 -9.96
N ALA A 176 -8.05 -7.61 -9.06
CA ALA A 176 -8.69 -7.31 -7.78
C ALA A 176 -7.73 -6.64 -6.79
N GLY A 177 -6.43 -6.84 -6.91
CA GLY A 177 -5.46 -6.56 -5.87
C GLY A 177 -5.62 -7.50 -4.67
N LEU A 178 -6.08 -8.74 -4.92
CA LEU A 178 -6.39 -9.72 -3.87
C LEU A 178 -5.09 -10.23 -3.22
N PRO A 179 -4.87 -10.06 -1.92
CA PRO A 179 -3.72 -10.64 -1.25
C PRO A 179 -3.71 -12.17 -1.37
N LEU A 180 -2.64 -12.75 -1.88
CA LEU A 180 -2.43 -14.21 -1.95
C LEU A 180 -1.54 -14.70 -0.83
N CYS A 181 -0.49 -13.95 -0.52
CA CYS A 181 0.44 -14.27 0.55
C CYS A 181 1.00 -13.00 1.19
N SER A 182 1.50 -13.15 2.39
CA SER A 182 2.11 -12.08 3.16
C SER A 182 3.38 -12.56 3.84
N ALA A 183 4.33 -11.65 4.12
CA ALA A 183 5.53 -11.95 4.87
C ALA A 183 5.82 -10.83 5.86
N THR A 184 5.88 -11.21 7.16
CA THR A 184 6.17 -10.31 8.25
C THR A 184 7.62 -10.47 8.68
N VAL A 185 8.39 -9.38 8.74
CA VAL A 185 9.80 -9.40 9.15
C VAL A 185 10.13 -8.23 10.07
N GLY A 186 11.26 -8.32 10.76
CA GLY A 186 11.74 -7.26 11.64
C GLY A 186 11.96 -5.93 10.91
N GLY A 187 11.75 -4.84 11.64
CA GLY A 187 11.87 -3.48 11.08
C GLY A 187 13.25 -3.14 10.52
N GLN A 188 14.31 -3.79 11.01
CA GLN A 188 15.69 -3.63 10.54
C GLN A 188 15.97 -4.33 9.20
N CYS A 189 15.14 -5.31 8.79
CA CYS A 189 15.36 -6.06 7.56
C CYS A 189 15.31 -5.16 6.33
N ALA A 190 16.14 -5.43 5.34
CA ALA A 190 16.04 -4.80 4.02
C ALA A 190 14.78 -5.30 3.28
N ASP A 191 14.25 -4.50 2.36
CA ASP A 191 13.09 -4.90 1.57
C ASP A 191 13.47 -5.86 0.43
N ASP A 192 14.64 -5.66 -0.18
CA ASP A 192 15.09 -6.37 -1.38
C ASP A 192 15.01 -7.92 -1.26
N PRO A 193 15.44 -8.56 -0.15
CA PRO A 193 15.38 -10.01 0.00
C PRO A 193 13.96 -10.59 0.09
N LEU A 194 12.93 -9.76 0.33
CA LEU A 194 11.56 -10.22 0.52
C LEU A 194 10.87 -10.57 -0.81
N TYR A 195 11.29 -9.98 -1.92
CA TYR A 195 10.57 -10.12 -3.21
C TYR A 195 10.59 -11.54 -3.74
N LEU A 196 11.74 -12.21 -3.73
CA LEU A 196 11.85 -13.56 -4.28
C LEU A 196 11.10 -14.62 -3.47
N PRO A 197 11.20 -14.69 -2.13
CA PRO A 197 10.38 -15.60 -1.33
C PRO A 197 8.87 -15.37 -1.51
N VAL A 198 8.42 -14.11 -1.51
CA VAL A 198 7.00 -13.77 -1.73
C VAL A 198 6.56 -14.18 -3.12
N TRP A 199 7.35 -13.92 -4.16
CA TRP A 199 7.06 -14.37 -5.52
C TRP A 199 6.91 -15.90 -5.63
N ARG A 200 7.82 -16.67 -4.99
CA ARG A 200 7.74 -18.14 -4.97
C ARG A 200 6.48 -18.64 -4.27
N ARG A 201 6.09 -17.99 -3.17
CA ARG A 201 4.83 -18.31 -2.50
C ARG A 201 3.62 -17.98 -3.36
N MET A 202 3.63 -16.83 -4.06
CA MET A 202 2.59 -16.52 -5.04
C MET A 202 2.51 -17.59 -6.12
N ALA A 203 3.64 -18.03 -6.68
CA ALA A 203 3.70 -19.09 -7.68
C ALA A 203 3.13 -20.43 -7.16
N ALA A 204 3.40 -20.77 -5.92
CA ALA A 204 2.83 -21.97 -5.27
C ALA A 204 1.31 -21.85 -5.11
N VAL A 205 0.79 -20.69 -4.70
CA VAL A 205 -0.66 -20.44 -4.59
C VAL A 205 -1.33 -20.47 -5.97
N ILE A 206 -0.74 -19.82 -6.97
CA ILE A 206 -1.25 -19.74 -8.35
C ILE A 206 -1.15 -21.11 -9.04
N GLY A 207 -0.16 -21.93 -8.71
CA GLY A 207 0.10 -23.23 -9.29
C GLY A 207 1.00 -23.22 -10.54
N HIS A 208 1.56 -22.08 -10.91
CA HIS A 208 2.52 -21.94 -11.99
C HIS A 208 3.37 -20.67 -11.85
N THR A 209 4.50 -20.61 -12.53
CA THR A 209 5.41 -19.46 -12.56
C THR A 209 5.20 -18.53 -13.76
N ASN A 210 4.37 -18.94 -14.73
CA ASN A 210 4.12 -18.22 -15.99
C ASN A 210 3.17 -17.03 -15.79
N PHE A 211 3.44 -16.16 -14.83
CA PHE A 211 2.73 -14.90 -14.61
C PHE A 211 3.71 -13.73 -14.55
N LEU A 212 3.20 -12.54 -14.85
CA LEU A 212 3.95 -11.29 -14.71
C LEU A 212 3.89 -10.81 -13.27
N VAL A 213 5.04 -10.70 -12.60
CA VAL A 213 5.10 -10.00 -11.32
C VAL A 213 5.55 -8.55 -11.52
N VAL A 214 4.82 -7.63 -10.90
CA VAL A 214 5.13 -6.20 -10.88
C VAL A 214 5.54 -5.78 -9.48
N GLY A 215 6.63 -5.04 -9.36
CA GLY A 215 7.10 -4.52 -8.08
C GLY A 215 7.75 -3.15 -8.21
N ASP A 216 8.19 -2.61 -7.09
CA ASP A 216 8.95 -1.35 -7.06
C ASP A 216 10.42 -1.54 -7.47
N CYS A 217 11.23 -0.49 -7.35
CA CYS A 217 12.65 -0.54 -7.73
C CYS A 217 13.48 -1.52 -6.88
N LYS A 218 12.99 -1.97 -5.73
CA LYS A 218 13.67 -2.94 -4.89
C LYS A 218 13.63 -4.36 -5.51
N MET A 219 12.56 -4.66 -6.23
CA MET A 219 12.45 -5.90 -7.01
C MET A 219 13.43 -5.93 -8.20
N ALA A 220 13.94 -4.78 -8.64
CA ALA A 220 14.84 -4.70 -9.81
C ALA A 220 16.26 -5.22 -9.55
N GLY A 221 16.57 -5.79 -8.40
CA GLY A 221 17.85 -6.44 -8.11
C GLY A 221 18.19 -7.51 -9.15
N LEU A 222 19.47 -7.56 -9.58
CA LEU A 222 19.90 -8.46 -10.67
C LEU A 222 19.66 -9.93 -10.30
N GLU A 223 19.92 -10.30 -9.05
CA GLU A 223 19.65 -11.63 -8.49
C GLU A 223 18.18 -12.00 -8.59
N THR A 224 17.28 -11.15 -8.09
CA THR A 224 15.82 -11.39 -8.11
C THR A 224 15.34 -11.62 -9.54
N ARG A 225 15.78 -10.80 -10.49
CA ARG A 225 15.43 -10.94 -11.91
C ARG A 225 15.97 -12.21 -12.53
N ALA A 226 17.22 -12.58 -12.21
CA ALA A 226 17.85 -13.82 -12.67
C ALA A 226 17.12 -15.07 -12.15
N GLN A 227 16.73 -15.08 -10.87
CA GLN A 227 16.00 -16.18 -10.25
C GLN A 227 14.60 -16.35 -10.86
N ILE A 228 13.86 -15.25 -11.03
CA ILE A 228 12.54 -15.27 -11.69
C ILE A 228 12.69 -15.80 -13.14
N GLN A 229 13.70 -15.33 -13.86
CA GLN A 229 14.01 -15.82 -15.22
C GLN A 229 14.33 -17.32 -15.23
N ARG A 230 15.18 -17.80 -14.31
CA ARG A 230 15.56 -19.21 -14.17
C ARG A 230 14.33 -20.09 -13.94
N GLU A 231 13.40 -19.63 -13.14
CA GLU A 231 12.16 -20.33 -12.82
C GLU A 231 11.03 -20.06 -13.84
N LYS A 232 11.36 -19.47 -15.01
CA LYS A 232 10.45 -19.20 -16.15
C LYS A 232 9.29 -18.24 -15.82
N GLY A 233 9.48 -17.37 -14.84
CA GLY A 233 8.56 -16.29 -14.52
C GLY A 233 8.83 -15.01 -15.32
N PHE A 234 7.91 -14.06 -15.24
CA PHE A 234 8.02 -12.76 -15.87
C PHE A 234 7.98 -11.65 -14.83
N TYR A 235 8.70 -10.56 -15.09
CA TYR A 235 8.76 -9.43 -14.19
C TYR A 235 8.64 -8.10 -14.93
N LEU A 236 8.18 -7.07 -14.20
CA LEU A 236 8.21 -5.66 -14.59
C LEU A 236 8.55 -4.81 -13.37
N ALA A 237 9.64 -4.07 -13.41
CA ALA A 237 10.05 -3.18 -12.33
C ALA A 237 10.74 -1.93 -12.86
N PRO A 238 10.66 -0.77 -12.16
CA PRO A 238 11.47 0.39 -12.47
C PRO A 238 12.93 0.16 -12.07
N LEU A 239 13.86 0.56 -12.92
CA LEU A 239 15.27 0.60 -12.55
C LEU A 239 15.58 1.85 -11.72
N PRO A 240 16.24 1.72 -10.57
CA PRO A 240 16.74 2.86 -9.83
C PRO A 240 17.86 3.56 -10.62
N LEU A 241 17.91 4.88 -10.51
CA LEU A 241 18.99 5.68 -11.12
C LEU A 241 20.24 5.67 -10.22
N THR A 242 20.84 4.49 -10.10
CA THR A 242 22.07 4.23 -9.31
C THR A 242 23.10 3.47 -10.14
N GLY A 243 24.38 3.47 -9.74
CA GLY A 243 25.46 2.85 -10.49
C GLY A 243 25.56 3.44 -11.89
N ASP A 244 25.64 2.61 -12.92
CA ASP A 244 25.79 3.00 -14.34
C ASP A 244 24.45 3.44 -14.98
N THR A 245 23.31 3.25 -14.29
CA THR A 245 21.98 3.51 -14.86
C THR A 245 21.73 4.98 -15.25
N PRO A 246 22.23 6.00 -14.52
CA PRO A 246 22.11 7.40 -14.94
C PRO A 246 22.84 7.69 -16.26
N ASP A 247 24.02 7.11 -16.47
CA ASP A 247 24.81 7.30 -17.67
C ASP A 247 24.20 6.58 -18.88
N ASP A 248 23.66 5.37 -18.65
CA ASP A 248 22.88 4.66 -19.64
C ASP A 248 21.63 5.46 -20.06
N LEU A 249 20.88 6.00 -19.10
CA LEU A 249 19.72 6.86 -19.39
C LEU A 249 20.14 8.08 -20.20
N ARG A 250 21.22 8.76 -19.78
CA ARG A 250 21.75 9.92 -20.49
C ARG A 250 22.12 9.55 -21.94
N ARG A 251 22.86 8.47 -22.13
CA ARG A 251 23.25 7.97 -23.46
C ARG A 251 22.02 7.72 -24.34
N TRP A 252 21.03 7.00 -23.84
CA TRP A 252 19.83 6.67 -24.61
C TRP A 252 18.95 7.88 -24.91
N VAL A 253 18.86 8.86 -24.02
CA VAL A 253 18.06 10.07 -24.23
C VAL A 253 18.73 11.04 -25.20
N PHE A 254 20.07 11.09 -25.20
CA PHE A 254 20.83 12.00 -26.08
C PHE A 254 21.10 11.40 -27.45
N ALA A 255 21.22 10.08 -27.54
CA ALA A 255 21.40 9.33 -28.79
C ALA A 255 20.47 8.10 -28.80
N PRO A 256 19.15 8.29 -29.00
CA PRO A 256 18.19 7.20 -28.93
C PRO A 256 18.43 6.19 -30.08
N PRO A 257 18.52 4.89 -29.78
CA PRO A 257 18.72 3.86 -30.80
C PRO A 257 17.47 3.59 -31.64
N ALA A 258 16.29 4.09 -31.19
CA ALA A 258 15.03 3.99 -31.91
C ALA A 258 14.23 5.28 -31.75
N THR A 259 13.36 5.57 -32.71
CA THR A 259 12.42 6.71 -32.62
C THR A 259 11.43 6.48 -31.49
N PRO A 260 11.29 7.42 -30.53
CA PRO A 260 10.27 7.31 -29.49
C PRO A 260 8.86 7.28 -30.08
N VAL A 261 8.06 6.33 -29.62
CA VAL A 261 6.62 6.21 -29.98
C VAL A 261 5.74 6.78 -28.88
N ASP A 262 4.58 7.29 -29.24
CA ASP A 262 3.59 7.78 -28.29
C ASP A 262 2.95 6.62 -27.53
N ILE A 263 2.66 6.87 -26.25
CA ILE A 263 2.12 5.87 -25.33
C ILE A 263 0.70 6.28 -24.97
N TYR A 264 -0.24 5.37 -25.21
CA TYR A 264 -1.65 5.51 -24.85
C TYR A 264 -2.04 4.47 -23.81
N LEU A 265 -3.00 4.80 -22.94
CA LEU A 265 -3.55 3.83 -21.99
C LEU A 265 -4.74 3.10 -22.62
N PRO A 266 -5.05 1.86 -22.19
CA PRO A 266 -6.18 1.11 -22.73
C PRO A 266 -7.54 1.83 -22.65
N GLN A 267 -7.69 2.70 -21.64
CA GLN A 267 -8.91 3.50 -21.42
C GLN A 267 -8.88 4.88 -22.07
N SER A 268 -7.83 5.23 -22.83
CA SER A 268 -7.74 6.52 -23.52
C SER A 268 -8.79 6.60 -24.64
N ALA A 269 -9.49 7.73 -24.74
CA ALA A 269 -10.33 8.01 -25.90
C ALA A 269 -9.46 8.23 -27.16
N PRO A 270 -10.01 8.05 -28.37
CA PRO A 270 -9.26 8.22 -29.61
C PRO A 270 -8.59 9.60 -29.77
N ASP A 271 -9.19 10.64 -29.21
CA ASP A 271 -8.71 12.02 -29.27
C ASP A 271 -7.88 12.44 -28.03
N ASP A 272 -7.66 11.53 -27.07
CA ASP A 272 -6.87 11.84 -25.90
C ASP A 272 -5.39 12.03 -26.30
N PRO A 273 -4.68 13.00 -25.71
CA PRO A 273 -3.26 13.13 -25.92
C PRO A 273 -2.49 11.94 -25.30
N PRO A 274 -1.34 11.57 -25.87
CA PRO A 274 -0.51 10.50 -25.32
C PRO A 274 -0.10 10.84 -23.87
N VAL A 275 -0.05 9.83 -23.02
CA VAL A 275 0.36 9.99 -21.61
C VAL A 275 1.87 10.15 -21.45
N GLY A 276 2.61 9.93 -22.52
CA GLY A 276 4.04 10.03 -22.63
C GLY A 276 4.53 9.44 -23.95
N ARG A 277 5.83 9.29 -24.06
CA ARG A 277 6.49 8.65 -25.19
C ARG A 277 7.66 7.81 -24.74
N GLY A 278 8.07 6.83 -25.52
CA GLY A 278 9.17 5.97 -25.14
C GLY A 278 9.68 5.08 -26.26
N PHE A 279 10.70 4.32 -25.97
CA PHE A 279 11.29 3.31 -26.83
C PHE A 279 11.92 2.20 -25.99
N GLU A 280 12.36 1.14 -26.62
CA GLU A 280 12.92 -0.04 -25.98
C GLU A 280 14.33 -0.33 -26.44
N VAL A 281 15.11 -0.92 -25.54
CA VAL A 281 16.46 -1.44 -25.83
C VAL A 281 16.55 -2.85 -25.28
N ASN A 282 17.04 -3.79 -26.09
CA ASN A 282 17.34 -5.14 -25.65
C ASN A 282 18.75 -5.22 -25.10
N VAL A 283 18.88 -5.68 -23.86
CA VAL A 283 20.16 -5.81 -23.15
C VAL A 283 20.36 -7.27 -22.75
N ALA A 284 21.54 -7.82 -23.04
CA ALA A 284 21.94 -9.13 -22.52
C ALA A 284 22.33 -8.98 -21.04
N ARG A 285 21.80 -9.85 -20.20
CA ARG A 285 22.14 -9.91 -18.77
C ARG A 285 22.76 -11.26 -18.46
N THR A 286 23.68 -11.25 -17.51
CA THR A 286 24.28 -12.45 -16.93
C THR A 286 24.36 -12.27 -15.44
N TRP A 287 23.99 -13.30 -14.71
CA TRP A 287 24.17 -13.40 -13.28
C TRP A 287 24.75 -14.78 -12.95
N THR A 288 25.67 -14.84 -12.01
CA THR A 288 26.23 -16.09 -11.53
C THR A 288 25.83 -16.27 -10.09
N ASP A 289 25.19 -17.39 -9.77
CA ASP A 289 24.78 -17.74 -8.42
C ASP A 289 26.03 -17.88 -7.54
N PRO A 290 26.17 -17.06 -6.49
CA PRO A 290 27.35 -17.10 -5.63
C PRO A 290 27.49 -18.38 -4.82
N GLN A 291 26.40 -19.13 -4.62
CA GLN A 291 26.40 -20.36 -3.84
C GLN A 291 26.68 -21.61 -4.71
N THR A 292 26.06 -21.67 -5.89
CA THR A 292 26.13 -22.85 -6.77
C THR A 292 27.12 -22.68 -7.93
N GLY A 293 27.55 -21.45 -8.24
CA GLY A 293 28.34 -21.13 -9.45
C GLY A 293 27.55 -21.21 -10.76
N GLU A 294 26.26 -21.51 -10.72
CA GLU A 294 25.40 -21.58 -11.91
C GLU A 294 25.26 -20.22 -12.57
N ARG A 295 25.42 -20.20 -13.89
CA ARG A 295 25.34 -18.98 -14.69
C ARG A 295 24.00 -18.90 -15.42
N VAL A 296 23.22 -17.85 -15.13
CA VAL A 296 21.96 -17.52 -15.80
C VAL A 296 22.21 -16.39 -16.78
N THR A 297 21.86 -16.59 -18.05
CA THR A 297 21.96 -15.57 -19.09
C THR A 297 20.61 -15.39 -19.77
N TRP A 298 20.16 -14.14 -19.94
CA TRP A 298 18.88 -13.83 -20.59
C TRP A 298 18.93 -12.50 -21.34
N ARG A 299 17.95 -12.29 -22.20
CA ARG A 299 17.68 -10.99 -22.82
C ARG A 299 16.62 -10.26 -22.03
N GLU A 300 16.87 -9.00 -21.74
CA GLU A 300 16.00 -8.11 -20.98
C GLU A 300 15.64 -6.91 -21.83
N ARG A 301 14.39 -6.53 -21.83
CA ARG A 301 13.89 -5.30 -22.45
C ARG A 301 13.99 -4.18 -21.43
N VAL A 302 14.77 -3.15 -21.73
CA VAL A 302 14.79 -1.89 -20.99
C VAL A 302 13.85 -0.93 -21.70
N LEU A 303 12.82 -0.48 -20.99
CA LEU A 303 11.80 0.43 -21.49
C LEU A 303 12.16 1.84 -21.01
N ILE A 304 12.47 2.72 -21.94
CA ILE A 304 12.85 4.12 -21.69
C ILE A 304 11.61 4.98 -21.95
N VAL A 305 10.96 5.46 -20.87
CA VAL A 305 9.66 6.11 -20.94
C VAL A 305 9.74 7.52 -20.40
N ARG A 306 9.24 8.51 -21.14
CA ARG A 306 9.11 9.89 -20.71
C ARG A 306 7.63 10.22 -20.43
N SER A 307 7.36 10.66 -19.21
CA SER A 307 6.07 11.21 -18.85
C SER A 307 6.11 12.74 -18.91
N ASP A 308 5.29 13.36 -19.74
CA ASP A 308 5.26 14.81 -19.89
C ASP A 308 4.76 15.51 -18.61
N LYS A 309 3.82 14.88 -17.89
CA LYS A 309 3.36 15.38 -16.59
C LYS A 309 4.50 15.41 -15.57
N LEU A 310 5.31 14.34 -15.52
CA LEU A 310 6.46 14.27 -14.63
C LEU A 310 7.56 15.27 -15.05
N ALA A 311 7.84 15.38 -16.34
CA ALA A 311 8.81 16.33 -16.87
C ALA A 311 8.47 17.77 -16.46
N ARG A 312 7.23 18.20 -16.70
CA ARG A 312 6.76 19.54 -16.29
C ARG A 312 6.87 19.76 -14.77
N ARG A 313 6.57 18.73 -13.96
CA ARG A 313 6.70 18.81 -12.49
C ARG A 313 8.16 18.99 -12.06
N GLN A 314 9.08 18.21 -12.64
CA GLN A 314 10.51 18.28 -12.33
C GLN A 314 11.12 19.61 -12.76
N GLN A 315 10.82 20.09 -13.97
CA GLN A 315 11.26 21.38 -14.51
C GLN A 315 10.77 22.56 -13.65
N ARG A 316 9.48 22.56 -13.29
CA ARG A 316 8.92 23.57 -12.35
C ARG A 316 9.61 23.50 -10.98
N GLY A 317 9.89 22.29 -10.49
CA GLY A 317 10.58 22.07 -9.22
C GLY A 317 11.99 22.65 -9.23
N LEU A 318 12.77 22.45 -10.31
CA LEU A 318 14.09 23.04 -10.47
C LEU A 318 14.00 24.57 -10.54
N ALA A 319 13.13 25.13 -11.37
CA ALA A 319 12.95 26.58 -11.49
C ALA A 319 12.61 27.24 -10.13
N GLN A 320 11.74 26.62 -9.33
CA GLN A 320 11.40 27.12 -8.00
C GLN A 320 12.60 27.05 -7.02
N ARG A 321 13.42 25.99 -7.09
CA ARG A 321 14.62 25.86 -6.25
C ARG A 321 15.66 26.92 -6.62
N LEU A 322 15.91 27.14 -7.91
CA LEU A 322 16.80 28.19 -8.41
C LEU A 322 16.35 29.57 -7.89
N LEU A 323 15.08 29.92 -8.07
CA LEU A 323 14.54 31.20 -7.60
C LEU A 323 14.68 31.39 -6.07
N ARG A 324 14.45 30.31 -5.30
CA ARG A 324 14.61 30.36 -3.82
C ARG A 324 16.07 30.54 -3.42
N ALA A 325 16.99 29.84 -4.10
CA ALA A 325 18.42 29.95 -3.86
C ALA A 325 18.93 31.34 -4.18
N GLU A 326 18.59 31.92 -5.34
CA GLU A 326 18.95 33.29 -5.71
C GLU A 326 18.42 34.30 -4.69
N LYS A 327 17.15 34.15 -4.27
CA LYS A 327 16.57 35.04 -3.24
C LYS A 327 17.28 34.92 -1.90
N ALA A 328 17.75 33.71 -1.54
CA ALA A 328 18.51 33.50 -0.30
C ALA A 328 19.92 34.09 -0.42
N LEU A 329 20.60 33.91 -1.55
CA LEU A 329 21.92 34.50 -1.82
C LEU A 329 21.90 36.02 -1.79
N ARG A 330 20.90 36.67 -2.40
CA ARG A 330 20.73 38.12 -2.39
C ARG A 330 20.45 38.72 -0.98
N LYS A 331 20.02 37.87 -0.04
CA LYS A 331 19.83 38.30 1.37
C LYS A 331 21.09 38.21 2.22
N VAL A 332 22.13 37.58 1.72
CA VAL A 332 23.42 37.50 2.41
C VAL A 332 23.98 38.93 2.51
N LYS A 333 24.24 39.39 3.73
CA LYS A 333 24.88 40.65 4.01
C LYS A 333 26.31 40.34 4.47
N PRO A 334 27.34 40.63 3.65
CA PRO A 334 28.71 40.44 4.06
C PRO A 334 29.04 41.25 5.33
N ALA A 335 29.72 40.63 6.29
CA ALA A 335 30.23 41.34 7.45
C ALA A 335 31.37 42.29 7.02
N PRO A 336 31.67 43.35 7.79
CA PRO A 336 32.72 44.33 7.45
C PRO A 336 34.11 43.69 7.29
N ASP A 337 34.36 42.58 7.95
CA ASP A 337 35.59 41.80 7.98
C ASP A 337 35.49 40.50 7.16
N ALA A 338 34.39 40.33 6.39
CA ALA A 338 34.22 39.14 5.58
C ALA A 338 35.35 39.03 4.53
N ASP A 339 35.83 37.81 4.36
CA ASP A 339 36.75 37.44 3.29
C ASP A 339 36.02 36.65 2.19
N SER A 340 36.66 36.48 1.06
CA SER A 340 36.06 35.76 -0.09
C SER A 340 35.81 34.27 0.20
N VAL A 341 36.62 33.69 1.10
CA VAL A 341 36.50 32.26 1.46
C VAL A 341 35.26 32.04 2.30
N SER A 342 35.03 32.86 3.32
CA SER A 342 33.83 32.74 4.17
C SER A 342 32.54 32.95 3.39
N LEU A 343 32.52 33.93 2.47
CA LEU A 343 31.37 34.18 1.59
C LEU A 343 31.13 33.04 0.60
N THR A 344 32.19 32.41 0.09
CA THR A 344 32.09 31.25 -0.79
C THR A 344 31.50 30.05 -0.04
N ILE A 345 31.99 29.76 1.17
CA ILE A 345 31.47 28.68 2.01
C ILE A 345 29.99 28.89 2.33
N GLN A 346 29.62 30.11 2.72
CA GLN A 346 28.24 30.48 3.02
C GLN A 346 27.32 30.29 1.78
N SER A 347 27.81 30.69 0.61
CA SER A 347 27.08 30.53 -0.64
C SER A 347 26.93 29.07 -1.00
N GLN A 348 28.00 28.25 -0.85
CA GLN A 348 27.97 26.83 -1.10
C GLN A 348 26.95 26.14 -0.20
N THR A 349 26.91 26.45 1.08
CA THR A 349 25.90 25.92 2.03
C THR A 349 24.47 26.26 1.59
N LEU A 350 24.23 27.46 1.05
CA LEU A 350 22.93 27.85 0.52
C LEU A 350 22.57 27.08 -0.76
N LEU A 351 23.54 26.88 -1.67
CA LEU A 351 23.34 26.10 -2.90
C LEU A 351 23.02 24.64 -2.57
N GLU A 352 23.72 24.03 -1.62
CA GLU A 352 23.46 22.67 -1.13
C GLU A 352 22.09 22.54 -0.47
N ARG A 353 21.75 23.48 0.42
CA ARG A 353 20.43 23.52 1.08
C ARG A 353 19.27 23.52 0.08
N HIS A 354 19.45 24.21 -1.05
CA HIS A 354 18.44 24.26 -2.11
C HIS A 354 18.63 23.19 -3.19
N ASN A 355 19.70 22.40 -3.11
CA ASN A 355 20.06 21.37 -4.09
C ASN A 355 20.14 21.93 -5.52
N VAL A 356 20.96 22.99 -5.71
CA VAL A 356 21.15 23.72 -6.97
C VAL A 356 22.62 24.03 -7.30
N GLY A 357 23.57 23.43 -6.59
CA GLY A 357 25.00 23.65 -6.79
C GLY A 357 25.48 23.35 -8.22
N ASP A 358 24.88 22.36 -8.88
CA ASP A 358 25.21 22.01 -10.25
C ASP A 358 24.67 23.01 -11.28
N TYR A 359 23.71 23.85 -10.91
CA TYR A 359 22.97 24.73 -11.84
C TYR A 359 23.25 26.21 -11.66
N LEU A 360 23.88 26.62 -10.54
CA LEU A 360 24.24 28.01 -10.27
C LEU A 360 25.74 28.12 -10.01
N GLN A 361 26.31 29.15 -10.57
CA GLN A 361 27.66 29.61 -10.23
C GLN A 361 27.54 30.91 -9.46
N VAL A 362 28.27 31.02 -8.34
CA VAL A 362 28.25 32.20 -7.45
C VAL A 362 29.66 32.74 -7.31
N ALA A 363 29.79 34.04 -7.49
CA ALA A 363 31.05 34.73 -7.27
C ALA A 363 30.81 36.01 -6.44
N TRP A 364 31.73 36.28 -5.53
CA TRP A 364 31.77 37.52 -4.76
C TRP A 364 32.95 38.38 -5.23
N MET A 365 32.65 39.57 -5.76
CA MET A 365 33.65 40.52 -6.24
C MET A 365 33.87 41.61 -5.20
N PRO A 366 35.12 41.79 -4.71
CA PRO A 366 35.41 42.87 -3.77
C PRO A 366 35.42 44.21 -4.51
N HIS A 367 34.77 45.21 -3.93
CA HIS A 367 34.81 46.58 -4.35
C HIS A 367 35.30 47.42 -3.18
N THR A 368 36.55 47.91 -3.29
CA THR A 368 37.21 48.65 -2.24
C THR A 368 36.99 50.14 -2.44
N THR A 369 36.43 50.80 -1.42
CA THR A 369 36.25 52.24 -1.37
C THR A 369 37.11 52.81 -0.27
N GLN A 370 37.83 53.91 -0.56
CA GLN A 370 38.59 54.66 0.42
C GLN A 370 37.84 55.93 0.79
N THR A 371 37.58 56.13 2.09
CA THR A 371 36.92 57.33 2.63
C THR A 371 37.79 57.96 3.67
N LYS A 372 37.82 59.29 3.66
CA LYS A 372 38.53 60.08 4.70
C LYS A 372 37.69 60.14 5.95
N ARG A 373 38.21 59.65 7.08
CA ARG A 373 37.63 59.79 8.40
C ARG A 373 38.40 60.80 9.16
N TYR A 374 37.81 61.98 9.38
CA TYR A 374 38.45 63.06 10.15
C TYR A 374 38.45 62.69 11.62
N LEU A 375 39.63 62.95 12.28
CA LEU A 375 39.87 62.62 13.70
C LEU A 375 39.29 63.63 14.68
N LYS A 376 38.86 64.80 14.19
CA LYS A 376 38.22 65.83 15.00
C LYS A 376 36.81 66.15 14.53
N ARG A 377 35.90 66.38 15.49
CA ARG A 377 34.55 66.88 15.21
C ARG A 377 34.55 68.35 14.88
N GLY A 378 33.83 68.83 13.90
CA GLY A 378 33.67 70.25 13.52
C GLY A 378 33.83 70.47 12.02
N ARG A 379 33.91 71.73 11.59
CA ARG A 379 34.15 72.10 10.18
C ARG A 379 35.62 71.79 9.84
N HIS A 380 35.83 70.97 8.83
CA HIS A 380 37.13 70.46 8.45
C HIS A 380 37.81 71.40 7.47
N GLY A 381 39.08 71.76 7.76
CA GLY A 381 39.95 72.56 6.90
C GLY A 381 41.06 71.72 6.26
N PRO A 382 41.93 72.37 5.41
CA PRO A 382 42.96 71.62 4.67
C PRO A 382 43.93 70.84 5.57
N ASP A 383 44.21 71.32 6.81
CA ASP A 383 45.14 70.69 7.74
C ASP A 383 44.49 69.84 8.81
N THR A 384 43.17 69.46 8.63
CA THR A 384 42.50 68.67 9.62
C THR A 384 43.00 67.20 9.50
N PRO A 385 43.55 66.62 10.59
CA PRO A 385 44.03 65.21 10.52
C PRO A 385 42.93 64.26 10.21
N PHE A 386 43.19 63.38 9.28
CA PHE A 386 42.28 62.30 8.85
C PHE A 386 43.04 61.00 8.71
N GLU A 387 42.32 59.89 8.86
CA GLU A 387 42.76 58.56 8.47
C GLU A 387 42.01 58.11 7.20
N ILE A 388 42.68 57.36 6.37
CA ILE A 388 42.04 56.73 5.23
C ILE A 388 41.45 55.41 5.72
N VAL A 389 40.11 55.33 5.77
CA VAL A 389 39.40 54.11 6.08
C VAL A 389 39.10 53.42 4.76
N THR A 390 39.70 52.26 4.57
CA THR A 390 39.43 51.40 3.44
C THR A 390 38.29 50.46 3.81
N THR A 391 37.19 50.52 3.09
CA THR A 391 36.04 49.65 3.30
C THR A 391 35.88 48.78 2.07
N THR A 392 35.88 47.47 2.27
CA THR A 392 35.60 46.50 1.21
C THR A 392 34.13 46.18 1.19
N ASN A 393 33.46 46.47 0.10
CA ASN A 393 32.08 46.06 -0.18
C ASN A 393 32.11 44.87 -1.12
N TRP A 394 31.18 43.98 -0.97
CA TRP A 394 31.11 42.77 -1.78
C TRP A 394 29.93 42.83 -2.74
N GLN A 395 30.16 42.59 -4.02
CA GLN A 395 29.13 42.49 -5.03
C GLN A 395 28.92 41.01 -5.37
N LEU A 396 27.67 40.56 -5.27
CA LEU A 396 27.26 39.19 -5.61
C LEU A 396 26.99 39.09 -7.11
N ALA A 397 27.66 38.16 -7.78
CA ALA A 397 27.34 37.70 -9.12
C ALA A 397 26.77 36.27 -9.03
N VAL A 398 25.62 36.04 -9.65
CA VAL A 398 24.98 34.72 -9.75
C VAL A 398 24.71 34.45 -11.20
N GLU A 399 25.26 33.36 -11.71
CA GLU A 399 25.12 32.95 -13.10
C GLU A 399 24.48 31.55 -13.18
N HIS A 400 23.60 31.35 -14.15
CA HIS A 400 23.01 30.06 -14.45
C HIS A 400 23.95 29.24 -15.31
N ARG A 401 24.22 27.99 -14.92
CA ARG A 401 24.91 27.01 -15.76
C ARG A 401 23.92 26.45 -16.79
N THR A 402 23.74 27.17 -17.87
CA THR A 402 22.71 26.92 -18.90
C THR A 402 22.77 25.48 -19.44
N GLU A 403 23.97 24.96 -19.73
CA GLU A 403 24.15 23.59 -20.22
C GLU A 403 23.66 22.52 -19.22
N ALA A 404 23.89 22.74 -17.93
CA ALA A 404 23.43 21.83 -16.89
C ALA A 404 21.91 21.85 -16.77
N ILE A 405 21.30 23.04 -16.85
CA ILE A 405 19.86 23.23 -16.82
C ILE A 405 19.20 22.61 -18.06
N GLU A 406 19.78 22.79 -19.24
CA GLU A 406 19.30 22.18 -20.49
C GLU A 406 19.39 20.66 -20.44
N THR A 407 20.51 20.13 -19.94
CA THR A 407 20.70 18.69 -19.71
C THR A 407 19.64 18.15 -18.78
N PHE A 408 19.41 18.81 -17.64
CA PHE A 408 18.34 18.43 -16.72
C PHE A 408 16.96 18.45 -17.40
N ASN A 409 16.64 19.50 -18.13
CA ASN A 409 15.36 19.64 -18.82
C ASN A 409 15.14 18.55 -19.87
N ARG A 410 16.21 18.11 -20.55
CA ARG A 410 16.17 17.03 -21.54
C ARG A 410 15.97 15.67 -20.88
N LEU A 411 16.57 15.44 -19.72
CA LEU A 411 16.43 14.22 -18.92
C LEU A 411 15.13 14.19 -18.09
N ALA A 412 14.48 15.35 -17.87
CA ALA A 412 13.28 15.43 -17.07
C ALA A 412 12.14 14.56 -17.61
N GLY A 413 11.49 13.83 -16.72
CA GLY A 413 10.35 12.97 -17.02
C GLY A 413 10.69 11.57 -17.51
N TRP A 414 11.94 11.29 -17.84
CA TRP A 414 12.38 9.97 -18.26
C TRP A 414 12.51 9.02 -17.07
N ARG A 415 12.09 7.78 -17.27
CA ARG A 415 12.20 6.65 -16.33
C ARG A 415 12.58 5.40 -17.10
N LEU A 416 13.25 4.50 -16.42
CA LEU A 416 13.61 3.19 -16.95
C LEU A 416 12.79 2.11 -16.26
N TYR A 417 12.28 1.17 -17.04
CA TYR A 417 11.70 -0.05 -16.54
C TYR A 417 12.42 -1.23 -17.19
N VAL A 418 12.41 -2.35 -16.51
CA VAL A 418 12.96 -3.61 -17.02
C VAL A 418 11.92 -4.71 -16.99
N THR A 419 11.94 -5.53 -18.03
CA THR A 419 11.09 -6.71 -18.13
C THR A 419 11.76 -7.78 -19.00
N ASN A 420 11.56 -9.05 -18.66
CA ASN A 420 11.90 -10.19 -19.53
C ASN A 420 10.69 -10.67 -20.35
N THR A 421 9.53 -10.03 -20.18
CA THR A 421 8.30 -10.40 -20.90
C THR A 421 8.44 -10.04 -22.37
N PRO A 422 8.14 -10.95 -23.32
CA PRO A 422 8.15 -10.65 -24.75
C PRO A 422 7.18 -9.52 -25.13
N ALA A 423 7.55 -8.72 -26.15
CA ALA A 423 6.74 -7.58 -26.59
C ALA A 423 5.32 -7.98 -27.05
N GLN A 424 5.17 -9.21 -27.58
CA GLN A 424 3.86 -9.75 -27.98
C GLN A 424 2.90 -9.98 -26.82
N ARG A 425 3.43 -10.24 -25.61
CA ARG A 425 2.65 -10.40 -24.39
C ARG A 425 2.48 -9.08 -23.62
N LEU A 426 3.51 -8.23 -23.66
CA LEU A 426 3.51 -6.95 -22.93
C LEU A 426 4.29 -5.93 -23.80
N ASP A 427 3.58 -5.17 -24.61
CA ASP A 427 4.16 -4.06 -25.37
C ASP A 427 4.50 -2.87 -24.46
N LEU A 428 5.10 -1.83 -25.03
CA LEU A 428 5.52 -0.65 -24.28
C LEU A 428 4.35 0.06 -23.59
N SER A 429 3.22 0.22 -24.28
CA SER A 429 2.01 0.86 -23.74
C SER A 429 1.37 0.03 -22.64
N GLY A 430 1.29 -1.28 -22.84
CA GLY A 430 0.80 -2.23 -21.85
C GLY A 430 1.67 -2.28 -20.59
N ALA A 431 3.01 -2.21 -20.74
CA ALA A 431 3.93 -2.16 -19.60
C ALA A 431 3.73 -0.88 -18.76
N VAL A 432 3.55 0.28 -19.42
CA VAL A 432 3.26 1.54 -18.72
C VAL A 432 1.90 1.50 -18.04
N ALA A 433 0.89 0.96 -18.70
CA ALA A 433 -0.44 0.78 -18.12
C ALA A 433 -0.40 -0.15 -16.92
N CYS A 434 0.23 -1.32 -17.07
CA CYS A 434 0.39 -2.31 -16.03
C CYS A 434 1.13 -1.73 -14.81
N TYR A 435 2.24 -1.01 -15.01
CA TYR A 435 2.95 -0.39 -13.89
C TYR A 435 2.14 0.72 -13.19
N ARG A 436 1.29 1.44 -13.90
CA ARG A 436 0.43 2.47 -13.29
C ARG A 436 -0.60 1.91 -12.30
N GLU A 437 -0.93 0.64 -12.41
CA GLU A 437 -1.82 -0.06 -11.48
C GLU A 437 -1.12 -0.46 -10.16
N GLN A 438 0.15 -0.09 -9.94
CA GLN A 438 0.89 -0.35 -8.69
C GLN A 438 0.27 0.29 -7.44
N TRP A 439 -0.72 1.17 -7.60
CA TRP A 439 -1.53 1.69 -6.50
C TRP A 439 -2.41 0.62 -5.81
N GLN A 440 -2.63 -0.54 -6.44
CA GLN A 440 -3.49 -1.61 -5.89
C GLN A 440 -2.95 -2.17 -4.57
N PRO A 441 -1.70 -2.65 -4.45
CA PRO A 441 -1.15 -3.06 -3.16
C PRO A 441 -1.06 -1.90 -2.16
N GLU A 442 -0.76 -0.68 -2.62
CA GLU A 442 -0.79 0.51 -1.76
C GLU A 442 -2.16 0.71 -1.10
N ARG A 443 -3.24 0.47 -1.84
CA ARG A 443 -4.61 0.50 -1.30
C ARG A 443 -4.84 -0.60 -0.27
N GLY A 444 -4.31 -1.80 -0.48
CA GLY A 444 -4.31 -2.88 0.50
C GLY A 444 -3.65 -2.45 1.82
N PHE A 445 -2.47 -1.87 1.74
CA PHE A 445 -1.79 -1.31 2.91
C PHE A 445 -2.52 -0.14 3.56
N HIS A 446 -3.18 0.70 2.78
CA HIS A 446 -4.00 1.78 3.33
C HIS A 446 -5.17 1.23 4.16
N ARG A 447 -5.83 0.15 3.71
CA ARG A 447 -6.86 -0.56 4.47
C ARG A 447 -6.31 -1.25 5.71
N LEU A 448 -5.13 -1.87 5.60
CA LEU A 448 -4.48 -2.56 6.71
C LEU A 448 -4.09 -1.59 7.83
N LYS A 449 -3.52 -0.43 7.48
CA LYS A 449 -3.03 0.58 8.45
C LYS A 449 -4.13 1.51 8.97
N GLY A 450 -5.13 1.78 8.15
CA GLY A 450 -6.25 2.66 8.45
C GLY A 450 -7.56 1.89 8.62
N VAL A 451 -8.67 2.61 8.60
CA VAL A 451 -10.02 2.02 8.58
C VAL A 451 -10.21 1.27 7.25
N PRO A 452 -10.74 0.03 7.25
CA PRO A 452 -11.45 -0.64 8.36
C PRO A 452 -10.60 -1.56 9.24
N LEU A 453 -9.38 -1.95 8.87
CA LEU A 453 -8.62 -2.98 9.60
C LEU A 453 -7.81 -2.41 10.78
N ALA A 454 -7.40 -1.16 10.68
CA ALA A 454 -6.85 -0.32 11.74
C ALA A 454 -5.78 -1.00 12.61
N ILE A 455 -4.75 -1.64 12.01
CA ILE A 455 -3.70 -2.33 12.77
C ILE A 455 -3.00 -1.42 13.80
N ARG A 456 -3.16 -0.12 13.70
CA ARG A 456 -2.65 0.85 14.68
C ARG A 456 -3.79 1.45 15.50
N PRO A 457 -3.62 1.55 16.83
CA PRO A 457 -2.46 1.16 17.63
C PRO A 457 -2.39 -0.36 17.85
N LEU A 458 -1.20 -0.94 17.70
CA LEU A 458 -0.93 -2.33 18.03
C LEU A 458 -0.56 -2.43 19.51
N LEU A 459 -1.28 -3.27 20.28
CA LEU A 459 -1.08 -3.43 21.71
C LEU A 459 -0.46 -4.78 22.10
N LEU A 460 -0.47 -5.76 21.19
CA LEU A 460 0.12 -7.08 21.41
C LEU A 460 1.64 -6.98 21.56
N ARG A 461 2.20 -7.77 22.50
CA ARG A 461 3.63 -7.79 22.80
C ARG A 461 4.34 -9.04 22.27
N SER A 462 3.65 -10.17 22.21
CA SER A 462 4.18 -11.43 21.68
C SER A 462 4.31 -11.37 20.16
N ASP A 463 5.50 -11.64 19.63
CA ASP A 463 5.75 -11.68 18.18
C ASP A 463 4.86 -12.71 17.48
N LEU A 464 4.62 -13.86 18.11
CA LEU A 464 3.74 -14.90 17.59
C LEU A 464 2.30 -14.37 17.44
N ARG A 465 1.77 -13.70 18.46
CA ARG A 465 0.41 -13.11 18.42
C ARG A 465 0.31 -11.94 17.45
N ILE A 466 1.37 -11.15 17.30
CA ILE A 466 1.44 -10.10 16.27
C ILE A 466 1.32 -10.72 14.89
N CYS A 467 2.07 -11.79 14.61
CA CYS A 467 1.97 -12.54 13.37
C CYS A 467 0.60 -13.17 13.16
N GLY A 468 -0.01 -13.69 14.24
CA GLY A 468 -1.38 -14.23 14.21
C GLY A 468 -2.43 -13.18 13.90
N LEU A 469 -2.35 -12.02 14.54
CA LEU A 469 -3.23 -10.90 14.23
C LEU A 469 -3.07 -10.45 12.77
N LEU A 470 -1.84 -10.35 12.27
CA LEU A 470 -1.57 -10.03 10.86
C LEU A 470 -2.19 -11.06 9.91
N CYS A 471 -2.10 -12.36 10.23
CA CYS A 471 -2.77 -13.42 9.48
C CYS A 471 -4.28 -13.14 9.38
N ILE A 472 -4.94 -12.91 10.51
CA ILE A 472 -6.39 -12.59 10.58
C ILE A 472 -6.71 -11.32 9.78
N LEU A 473 -5.91 -10.25 9.94
CA LEU A 473 -6.12 -8.98 9.22
C LEU A 473 -5.91 -9.12 7.70
N VAL A 474 -4.95 -9.94 7.26
CA VAL A 474 -4.75 -10.23 5.82
C VAL A 474 -5.90 -11.05 5.27
N ILE A 475 -6.47 -12.00 6.03
CA ILE A 475 -7.69 -12.72 5.64
C ILE A 475 -8.87 -11.74 5.56
N ALA A 476 -9.03 -10.84 6.52
CA ALA A 476 -10.05 -9.79 6.48
C ALA A 476 -9.88 -8.86 5.26
N LEU A 477 -8.64 -8.51 4.91
CA LEU A 477 -8.32 -7.74 3.71
C LEU A 477 -8.70 -8.50 2.42
N ARG A 478 -8.46 -9.82 2.38
CA ARG A 478 -8.92 -10.67 1.27
C ARG A 478 -10.44 -10.63 1.14
N ALA A 479 -11.15 -10.77 2.27
CA ALA A 479 -12.61 -10.76 2.28
C ALA A 479 -13.17 -9.45 1.73
N LEU A 480 -12.66 -8.30 2.19
CA LEU A 480 -13.06 -6.98 1.67
C LEU A 480 -12.72 -6.80 0.19
N THR A 481 -11.53 -7.21 -0.20
CA THR A 481 -11.05 -7.01 -1.58
C THR A 481 -11.85 -7.87 -2.56
N LEU A 482 -12.10 -9.12 -2.19
CA LEU A 482 -12.90 -10.03 -3.00
C LEU A 482 -14.37 -9.59 -3.06
N PHE A 483 -14.96 -9.17 -1.94
CA PHE A 483 -16.32 -8.64 -1.87
C PHE A 483 -16.51 -7.45 -2.83
N GLU A 484 -15.58 -6.52 -2.79
CA GLU A 484 -15.58 -5.36 -3.68
C GLU A 484 -15.42 -5.78 -5.15
N PHE A 485 -14.52 -6.70 -5.43
CA PHE A 485 -14.28 -7.19 -6.79
C PHE A 485 -15.51 -7.89 -7.36
N VAL A 486 -16.14 -8.79 -6.61
CA VAL A 486 -17.34 -9.52 -7.04
C VAL A 486 -18.50 -8.53 -7.28
N ALA A 487 -18.73 -7.59 -6.35
CA ALA A 487 -19.78 -6.59 -6.52
C ALA A 487 -19.57 -5.73 -7.78
N ARG A 488 -18.34 -5.29 -8.05
CA ARG A 488 -18.00 -4.51 -9.26
C ARG A 488 -18.17 -5.32 -10.53
N ARG A 489 -17.67 -6.57 -10.55
CA ARG A 489 -17.79 -7.47 -11.70
C ARG A 489 -19.26 -7.75 -12.03
N SER A 490 -20.11 -7.95 -11.02
CA SER A 490 -21.54 -8.13 -11.21
C SER A 490 -22.21 -6.84 -11.70
N LEU A 491 -21.78 -5.68 -11.19
CA LEU A 491 -22.31 -4.39 -11.59
C LEU A 491 -21.95 -4.02 -13.03
N GLU A 492 -20.78 -4.41 -13.53
CA GLU A 492 -20.35 -4.23 -14.92
C GLU A 492 -21.27 -4.96 -15.93
N GLN A 493 -21.98 -6.00 -15.47
CA GLN A 493 -22.95 -6.74 -16.29
C GLN A 493 -24.36 -6.16 -16.22
N GLN A 494 -24.60 -5.15 -15.37
CA GLN A 494 -25.89 -4.48 -15.22
C GLN A 494 -25.95 -3.18 -16.04
N PRO A 495 -27.11 -2.82 -16.61
CA PRO A 495 -27.26 -1.61 -17.42
C PRO A 495 -27.18 -0.32 -16.57
N GLU A 496 -27.54 -0.42 -15.29
CA GLU A 496 -27.65 0.75 -14.42
C GLU A 496 -26.58 0.74 -13.32
N PRO A 497 -25.97 1.90 -13.01
CA PRO A 497 -25.04 2.03 -11.92
C PRO A 497 -25.75 1.95 -10.56
N LEU A 498 -25.05 1.51 -9.53
CA LEU A 498 -25.56 1.42 -8.16
C LEU A 498 -25.81 2.84 -7.59
N GLN A 499 -27.02 3.05 -7.01
CA GLN A 499 -27.44 4.30 -6.41
C GLN A 499 -27.68 4.15 -4.90
N GLY A 500 -27.51 5.22 -4.13
CA GLY A 500 -27.89 5.25 -2.69
C GLY A 500 -26.77 4.92 -1.72
N VAL A 501 -25.58 4.50 -2.19
CA VAL A 501 -24.44 4.13 -1.31
C VAL A 501 -23.64 5.31 -0.75
N TYR A 502 -24.01 6.54 -1.12
CA TYR A 502 -23.33 7.74 -0.64
C TYR A 502 -24.16 8.43 0.44
N ALA A 503 -23.70 8.41 1.68
CA ALA A 503 -24.35 9.16 2.77
C ALA A 503 -24.46 10.64 2.39
N GLY A 504 -25.65 11.22 2.61
CA GLY A 504 -25.91 12.63 2.29
C GLY A 504 -26.14 12.93 0.79
N ASN A 505 -25.94 11.99 -0.13
CA ASN A 505 -26.25 12.15 -1.54
C ASN A 505 -26.88 10.87 -2.15
N PRO A 506 -28.15 10.57 -1.86
CA PRO A 506 -28.80 9.33 -2.29
C PRO A 506 -29.00 9.23 -3.80
N LYS A 507 -28.92 10.36 -4.53
CA LYS A 507 -29.04 10.38 -6.01
C LYS A 507 -27.73 10.08 -6.74
N ARG A 508 -26.59 10.11 -6.03
CA ARG A 508 -25.29 9.83 -6.63
C ARG A 508 -25.17 8.36 -6.97
N THR A 509 -24.77 8.08 -8.21
CA THR A 509 -24.55 6.74 -8.73
C THR A 509 -23.07 6.40 -8.78
N THR A 510 -22.76 5.10 -8.84
CA THR A 510 -21.40 4.59 -9.04
C THR A 510 -21.40 3.22 -9.70
N THR A 511 -20.45 2.99 -10.59
CA THR A 511 -20.12 1.68 -11.16
C THR A 511 -18.99 0.99 -10.38
N ARG A 512 -18.32 1.73 -9.47
CA ARG A 512 -17.18 1.24 -8.71
C ARG A 512 -17.34 1.52 -7.21
N PRO A 513 -18.33 0.90 -6.55
CA PRO A 513 -18.51 1.03 -5.10
C PRO A 513 -17.31 0.46 -4.34
N THR A 514 -17.05 0.95 -3.12
CA THR A 514 -16.09 0.34 -2.21
C THR A 514 -16.79 -0.60 -1.24
N ALA A 515 -16.08 -1.64 -0.75
CA ALA A 515 -16.63 -2.59 0.21
C ALA A 515 -17.19 -1.87 1.44
N GLU A 516 -16.48 -0.88 1.97
CA GLU A 516 -16.87 -0.13 3.16
C GLU A 516 -18.22 0.59 2.99
N ARG A 517 -18.51 1.11 1.78
CA ARG A 517 -19.81 1.74 1.49
C ARG A 517 -20.93 0.74 1.33
N LEU A 518 -20.61 -0.42 0.73
CA LEU A 518 -21.59 -1.49 0.57
C LEU A 518 -22.01 -2.05 1.94
N LEU A 519 -21.03 -2.32 2.83
CA LEU A 519 -21.30 -2.81 4.19
C LEU A 519 -22.09 -1.79 5.01
N LYS A 520 -21.68 -0.51 4.94
CA LYS A 520 -22.38 0.58 5.67
C LYS A 520 -23.86 0.74 5.28
N ALA A 521 -24.27 0.27 4.12
CA ALA A 521 -25.69 0.30 3.71
C ALA A 521 -26.59 -0.59 4.60
N PHE A 522 -26.00 -1.48 5.39
CA PHE A 522 -26.71 -2.40 6.31
C PHE A 522 -26.82 -1.86 7.73
N ASP A 523 -26.33 -0.65 8.02
CA ASP A 523 -26.48 -0.02 9.34
C ASP A 523 -27.97 0.07 9.75
N GLY A 524 -28.28 -0.25 11.01
CA GLY A 524 -29.61 -0.10 11.60
C GLY A 524 -30.52 -1.32 11.46
N ILE A 525 -30.03 -2.45 10.93
CA ILE A 525 -30.79 -3.70 10.90
C ILE A 525 -30.79 -4.33 12.30
N THR A 526 -31.97 -4.74 12.75
CA THR A 526 -32.20 -5.30 14.10
C THR A 526 -32.95 -6.63 13.99
N LEU A 527 -32.53 -7.61 14.79
CA LEU A 527 -33.23 -8.87 15.05
C LEU A 527 -34.04 -8.72 16.35
N TYR A 528 -35.31 -8.95 16.28
CA TYR A 528 -36.24 -8.97 17.45
C TYR A 528 -36.54 -10.42 17.79
N ARG A 529 -36.44 -10.76 19.09
CA ARG A 529 -36.90 -12.01 19.67
C ARG A 529 -38.18 -11.71 20.49
N LEU A 530 -39.28 -12.30 20.06
CA LEU A 530 -40.60 -12.16 20.66
C LEU A 530 -40.94 -13.45 21.41
N ASP A 531 -41.08 -13.38 22.74
CA ASP A 531 -41.37 -14.52 23.60
C ASP A 531 -42.71 -14.30 24.32
N ASP A 532 -43.72 -15.08 23.95
CA ASP A 532 -45.06 -15.03 24.55
C ASP A 532 -45.24 -16.04 25.69
N GLY A 533 -44.15 -16.69 26.11
CA GLY A 533 -44.14 -17.74 27.15
C GLY A 533 -44.54 -19.13 26.63
N ASN A 534 -45.12 -19.24 25.42
CA ASN A 534 -45.47 -20.49 24.77
C ASN A 534 -44.64 -20.73 23.49
N SER A 535 -44.24 -19.66 22.83
CA SER A 535 -43.49 -19.71 21.60
C SER A 535 -42.48 -18.56 21.50
N ILE A 536 -41.34 -18.82 20.86
CA ILE A 536 -40.36 -17.80 20.52
C ILE A 536 -40.45 -17.57 19.02
N ARG A 537 -40.60 -16.30 18.63
CA ARG A 537 -40.58 -15.87 17.21
C ARG A 537 -39.50 -14.84 17.04
N TYR A 538 -38.92 -14.85 15.84
CA TYR A 538 -37.90 -13.89 15.46
C TYR A 538 -38.41 -13.04 14.31
N GLN A 539 -38.03 -11.78 14.28
CA GLN A 539 -38.35 -10.83 13.22
C GLN A 539 -37.15 -9.94 12.95
N VAL A 540 -36.75 -9.84 11.70
CA VAL A 540 -35.67 -8.95 11.26
C VAL A 540 -36.28 -7.68 10.67
N THR A 541 -35.65 -6.52 10.87
CA THR A 541 -36.01 -5.27 10.18
C THR A 541 -36.08 -5.55 8.66
N PRO A 542 -37.16 -5.15 7.96
CA PRO A 542 -37.28 -5.40 6.52
C PRO A 542 -36.12 -4.78 5.74
N LEU A 543 -35.54 -5.57 4.83
CA LEU A 543 -34.46 -5.11 3.98
C LEU A 543 -34.93 -4.04 2.99
N LEU A 544 -34.14 -3.00 2.84
CA LEU A 544 -34.35 -1.95 1.85
C LEU A 544 -33.99 -2.45 0.42
N ALA A 545 -34.52 -1.80 -0.60
CA ALA A 545 -34.21 -2.15 -2.00
C ALA A 545 -32.70 -2.15 -2.29
N LEU A 546 -31.96 -1.15 -1.77
CA LEU A 546 -30.50 -1.07 -1.90
C LEU A 546 -29.80 -2.28 -1.25
N GLN A 547 -30.23 -2.70 -0.05
CA GLN A 547 -29.65 -3.83 0.66
C GLN A 547 -29.84 -5.14 -0.13
N ARG A 548 -31.06 -5.37 -0.67
CA ARG A 548 -31.35 -6.53 -1.55
C ARG A 548 -30.51 -6.50 -2.82
N GLN A 549 -30.35 -5.32 -3.45
CA GLN A 549 -29.50 -5.17 -4.61
C GLN A 549 -28.04 -5.50 -4.30
N ILE A 550 -27.49 -5.04 -3.17
CA ILE A 550 -26.12 -5.36 -2.74
C ILE A 550 -25.97 -6.87 -2.52
N LEU A 551 -26.89 -7.52 -1.82
CA LEU A 551 -26.87 -8.97 -1.61
C LEU A 551 -26.84 -9.71 -2.95
N ALA A 552 -27.69 -9.32 -3.90
CA ALA A 552 -27.71 -9.92 -5.25
C ALA A 552 -26.39 -9.72 -6.00
N LEU A 553 -25.74 -8.54 -5.91
CA LEU A 553 -24.45 -8.27 -6.54
C LEU A 553 -23.34 -9.20 -6.07
N VAL A 554 -23.36 -9.62 -4.82
CA VAL A 554 -22.33 -10.49 -4.23
C VAL A 554 -22.76 -11.95 -4.13
N GLY A 555 -23.96 -12.29 -4.65
CA GLY A 555 -24.46 -13.66 -4.67
C GLY A 555 -24.88 -14.19 -3.30
N ILE A 556 -25.25 -13.31 -2.37
CA ILE A 556 -25.76 -13.70 -1.05
C ILE A 556 -27.29 -13.69 -1.07
N PRO A 557 -27.97 -14.78 -0.67
CA PRO A 557 -29.42 -14.83 -0.65
C PRO A 557 -29.99 -13.95 0.46
N GLU A 558 -31.17 -13.37 0.26
CA GLU A 558 -31.88 -12.59 1.29
C GLU A 558 -32.14 -13.40 2.57
N SER A 559 -32.18 -14.74 2.47
CA SER A 559 -32.32 -15.66 3.60
C SER A 559 -31.19 -15.55 4.62
N ALA A 560 -30.03 -15.00 4.27
CA ALA A 560 -28.99 -14.67 5.24
C ALA A 560 -29.51 -13.74 6.37
N TYR A 561 -30.54 -12.93 6.08
CA TYR A 561 -31.24 -12.09 7.04
C TYR A 561 -32.63 -12.64 7.38
N THR A 562 -33.44 -12.89 6.36
CA THR A 562 -34.85 -13.28 6.56
C THR A 562 -35.00 -14.70 7.09
N GLY A 563 -33.96 -15.52 6.98
CA GLY A 563 -33.90 -16.88 7.54
C GLY A 563 -33.56 -16.92 9.03
N LEU A 564 -33.10 -15.81 9.62
CA LEU A 564 -32.83 -15.74 11.04
C LEU A 564 -34.16 -15.96 11.82
N GLY A 565 -34.16 -16.99 12.66
CA GLY A 565 -35.35 -17.39 13.41
C GLY A 565 -36.17 -18.53 12.79
N ASN A 566 -35.81 -19.00 11.61
CA ASN A 566 -36.45 -20.16 11.00
C ASN A 566 -35.50 -21.38 11.03
N PRO A 567 -35.67 -22.33 11.96
CA PRO A 567 -34.71 -23.44 12.16
C PRO A 567 -34.57 -24.41 10.98
N LEU A 568 -35.35 -24.22 9.93
CA LEU A 568 -35.36 -25.13 8.75
C LEU A 568 -34.46 -24.63 7.59
N LEU A 569 -33.79 -23.46 7.69
CA LEU A 569 -33.01 -22.87 6.59
C LEU A 569 -31.52 -22.68 6.92
N SER A 570 -31.04 -23.19 8.03
CA SER A 570 -29.63 -23.10 8.40
C SER A 570 -28.83 -24.31 7.92
N SER A 571 -28.43 -24.34 6.68
CA SER A 571 -27.19 -24.97 6.17
C SER A 571 -26.97 -24.59 4.70
N PRO A 572 -25.84 -23.93 4.34
CA PRO A 572 -25.40 -23.91 2.96
C PRO A 572 -24.75 -25.23 2.59
#